data_e26f7cc774f3d3f87595d9171f2aee31
#
_entry.id   e26f7cc774f3d3f87595d9171f2aee31
#
_cell.length_a   1.000
_cell.length_b   1.000
_cell.length_c   1.000
_cell.angle_alpha   90.00
_cell.angle_beta   90.00
_cell.angle_gamma   90.00
#
_symmetry.space_group_name_H-M   'P 1'
#
loop_
_entity.id
_entity.type
_entity.pdbx_description
1 polymer ?
#
loop_
_entity_poly.entity_id
_entity_poly.type
_entity_poly.pdbx_seq_one_letter_code
_entity_poly.pdbx_strand_id
1 'polypeptide(L)'
;MTPAYRAPWPEIDPYKHGYLDTGEGHQIYWEECGNPDGVPVVFLHGGPGGGCNAAQRRLFDPSLYRIVLFDQRGCGRSRPHACLENNTTWHLVADIERLREQCGVEKWAVFGGSWGSTLALAYAQTHPDRVQALMLRGIFTLRRAELLWYYQEGASWIFPDKWADFLAPIPEAERGDLMAAYRKRLTSGDVAEQHKAAVAWSLWEGRTLTLLPAPAIEQQHEEADYALAFSRIENHYFVHGGWLEEGQLIRNVDRIRHIPTVIVQGRYDMATPVRTAWDLHDAWPEAEFHLIDAAGHALFEPGILTALLNATDRFARELA
;
A
#
# COMPACT_ATOMS: atom_id res chain seq x y z
N MET A 1 -31.10 -10.87 0.46
CA MET A 1 -30.90 -9.86 -0.58
C MET A 1 -29.43 -9.87 -0.93
N THR A 2 -29.09 -10.01 -2.19
CA THR A 2 -27.69 -9.87 -2.64
C THR A 2 -27.27 -8.43 -2.38
N PRO A 3 -26.13 -8.14 -1.73
CA PRO A 3 -25.69 -6.78 -1.50
C PRO A 3 -25.51 -6.06 -2.84
N ALA A 4 -26.00 -4.83 -2.93
CA ALA A 4 -25.78 -3.99 -4.11
C ALA A 4 -24.35 -3.46 -4.08
N TYR A 5 -23.47 -4.02 -4.92
CA TYR A 5 -22.09 -3.54 -5.06
C TYR A 5 -22.02 -2.31 -5.95
N ARG A 6 -21.11 -1.41 -5.60
CA ARG A 6 -20.84 -0.19 -6.37
C ARG A 6 -19.75 -0.43 -7.42
N ALA A 7 -19.91 0.21 -8.59
CA ALA A 7 -18.83 0.36 -9.55
C ALA A 7 -17.94 1.55 -9.17
N PRO A 8 -16.65 1.52 -9.53
CA PRO A 8 -15.76 2.67 -9.34
C PRO A 8 -16.23 3.86 -10.18
N TRP A 9 -15.81 5.06 -9.81
CA TRP A 9 -16.10 6.27 -10.57
C TRP A 9 -15.59 6.19 -12.02
N PRO A 10 -16.11 6.98 -12.97
CA PRO A 10 -15.61 7.00 -14.35
C PRO A 10 -14.12 7.25 -14.45
N GLU A 11 -13.52 6.85 -15.55
CA GLU A 11 -12.12 7.14 -15.85
C GLU A 11 -11.93 8.65 -16.06
N ILE A 12 -10.83 9.16 -15.54
CA ILE A 12 -10.41 10.55 -15.68
C ILE A 12 -8.91 10.63 -15.94
N ASP A 13 -8.50 11.67 -16.65
CA ASP A 13 -7.09 11.98 -16.84
C ASP A 13 -6.61 13.06 -15.87
N PRO A 14 -5.30 13.08 -15.53
CA PRO A 14 -4.73 14.14 -14.74
C PRO A 14 -4.72 15.47 -15.53
N TYR A 15 -5.11 16.56 -14.87
CA TYR A 15 -4.97 17.89 -15.44
C TYR A 15 -3.58 18.49 -15.19
N LYS A 16 -2.82 17.91 -14.25
CA LYS A 16 -1.47 18.32 -13.92
C LYS A 16 -0.65 17.14 -13.46
N HIS A 17 0.60 17.06 -13.88
CA HIS A 17 1.54 16.04 -13.45
C HIS A 17 2.98 16.54 -13.59
N GLY A 18 3.92 15.86 -12.94
CA GLY A 18 5.33 16.20 -13.02
C GLY A 18 6.22 15.32 -12.17
N TYR A 19 7.43 15.79 -11.95
CA TYR A 19 8.41 15.18 -11.06
C TYR A 19 8.75 16.14 -9.94
N LEU A 20 8.76 15.65 -8.72
CA LEU A 20 9.23 16.36 -7.54
C LEU A 20 10.64 15.85 -7.22
N ASP A 21 11.63 16.76 -7.25
CA ASP A 21 12.98 16.46 -6.81
C ASP A 21 13.03 16.43 -5.28
N THR A 22 13.48 15.30 -4.72
CA THR A 22 13.59 15.14 -3.27
C THR A 22 14.87 15.76 -2.72
N GLY A 23 15.83 16.16 -3.58
CA GLY A 23 17.16 16.65 -3.19
C GLY A 23 18.15 15.55 -2.79
N GLU A 24 17.76 14.26 -2.88
CA GLU A 24 18.55 13.10 -2.44
C GLU A 24 18.76 12.07 -3.55
N GLY A 25 18.72 12.53 -4.81
CA GLY A 25 18.89 11.68 -5.99
C GLY A 25 17.62 10.99 -6.47
N HIS A 26 16.50 11.26 -5.86
CA HIS A 26 15.19 10.76 -6.31
C HIS A 26 14.35 11.87 -6.93
N GLN A 27 13.63 11.51 -7.98
CA GLN A 27 12.54 12.29 -8.58
C GLN A 27 11.26 11.46 -8.50
N ILE A 28 10.32 11.89 -7.68
CA ILE A 28 9.04 11.19 -7.53
C ILE A 28 8.01 11.75 -8.52
N TYR A 29 7.40 10.85 -9.28
CA TYR A 29 6.30 11.20 -10.17
C TYR A 29 5.04 11.48 -9.34
N TRP A 30 4.32 12.54 -9.71
CA TRP A 30 3.03 12.88 -9.12
C TRP A 30 2.05 13.39 -10.15
N GLU A 31 0.76 13.30 -9.86
CA GLU A 31 -0.33 13.79 -10.70
C GLU A 31 -1.49 14.31 -9.85
N GLU A 32 -2.19 15.33 -10.39
CA GLU A 32 -3.44 15.84 -9.85
C GLU A 32 -4.57 15.63 -10.87
N CYS A 33 -5.71 15.10 -10.40
CA CYS A 33 -6.90 14.88 -11.21
C CYS A 33 -8.18 15.23 -10.44
N GLY A 34 -9.33 15.23 -11.12
CA GLY A 34 -10.62 15.63 -10.57
C GLY A 34 -10.82 17.13 -10.51
N ASN A 35 -11.42 17.64 -9.43
CA ASN A 35 -11.74 19.05 -9.25
C ASN A 35 -10.58 19.82 -8.59
N PRO A 36 -9.94 20.78 -9.24
CA PRO A 36 -8.85 21.57 -8.65
C PRO A 36 -9.22 22.31 -7.35
N ASP A 37 -10.50 22.67 -7.21
CA ASP A 37 -11.04 23.40 -6.04
C ASP A 37 -11.75 22.46 -5.05
N GLY A 38 -11.70 21.14 -5.29
CA GLY A 38 -12.35 20.15 -4.45
C GLY A 38 -11.55 19.80 -3.18
N VAL A 39 -12.13 18.91 -2.37
CA VAL A 39 -11.49 18.41 -1.15
C VAL A 39 -10.16 17.72 -1.51
N PRO A 40 -9.02 18.18 -1.00
CA PRO A 40 -7.75 17.55 -1.33
C PRO A 40 -7.61 16.19 -0.67
N VAL A 41 -7.19 15.19 -1.46
CA VAL A 41 -6.89 13.84 -1.00
C VAL A 41 -5.59 13.35 -1.62
N VAL A 42 -4.75 12.69 -0.81
CA VAL A 42 -3.57 11.98 -1.28
C VAL A 42 -3.79 10.47 -1.20
N PHE A 43 -3.43 9.77 -2.27
CA PHE A 43 -3.46 8.31 -2.34
C PHE A 43 -2.05 7.73 -2.13
N LEU A 44 -1.92 6.87 -1.12
CA LEU A 44 -0.68 6.17 -0.77
C LEU A 44 -0.79 4.70 -1.22
N HIS A 45 -0.06 4.34 -2.28
CA HIS A 45 -0.09 2.99 -2.83
C HIS A 45 0.60 1.96 -1.94
N GLY A 46 0.30 0.69 -2.18
CA GLY A 46 0.84 -0.47 -1.47
C GLY A 46 2.19 -0.97 -2.00
N GLY A 47 2.57 -2.14 -1.55
CA GLY A 47 3.84 -2.81 -1.68
C GLY A 47 4.56 -2.80 -0.33
N PRO A 48 5.61 -1.96 -0.11
CA PRO A 48 6.06 -0.79 -0.90
C PRO A 48 6.59 -1.16 -2.28
N GLY A 49 6.47 -0.24 -3.23
CA GLY A 49 7.00 -0.47 -4.58
C GLY A 49 5.95 -0.75 -5.67
N GLY A 50 4.66 -0.75 -5.32
CA GLY A 50 3.57 -1.05 -6.27
C GLY A 50 3.30 0.05 -7.31
N GLY A 51 3.57 1.32 -6.99
CA GLY A 51 3.22 2.44 -7.86
C GLY A 51 1.72 2.70 -7.96
N CYS A 52 1.36 3.79 -8.63
CA CYS A 52 -0.02 4.19 -8.91
C CYS A 52 -0.39 3.97 -10.38
N ASN A 53 -1.67 3.72 -10.62
CA ASN A 53 -2.24 3.65 -11.97
C ASN A 53 -3.59 4.36 -12.05
N ALA A 54 -4.19 4.43 -13.25
CA ALA A 54 -5.44 5.14 -13.49
C ALA A 54 -6.64 4.60 -12.68
N ALA A 55 -6.61 3.32 -12.29
CA ALA A 55 -7.71 2.73 -11.54
C ALA A 55 -7.91 3.36 -10.15
N GLN A 56 -6.82 3.78 -9.48
CA GLN A 56 -6.93 4.42 -8.18
C GLN A 56 -7.58 5.81 -8.21
N ARG A 57 -7.51 6.54 -9.33
CA ARG A 57 -8.23 7.81 -9.50
C ARG A 57 -9.74 7.63 -9.32
N ARG A 58 -10.25 6.44 -9.64
CA ARG A 58 -11.67 6.08 -9.66
C ARG A 58 -12.26 5.72 -8.28
N LEU A 59 -11.48 5.89 -7.22
CA LEU A 59 -11.94 5.73 -5.83
C LEU A 59 -12.63 6.97 -5.28
N PHE A 60 -12.54 8.08 -5.97
CA PHE A 60 -12.99 9.39 -5.51
C PHE A 60 -13.94 10.01 -6.53
N ASP A 61 -14.99 10.69 -6.05
CA ASP A 61 -15.86 11.49 -6.91
C ASP A 61 -15.04 12.63 -7.53
N PRO A 62 -14.81 12.62 -8.86
CA PRO A 62 -13.95 13.62 -9.50
C PRO A 62 -14.54 15.04 -9.51
N SER A 63 -15.82 15.19 -9.20
CA SER A 63 -16.46 16.51 -9.07
C SER A 63 -16.25 17.13 -7.69
N LEU A 64 -15.95 16.33 -6.67
CA LEU A 64 -15.83 16.74 -5.28
C LEU A 64 -14.39 16.76 -4.77
N TYR A 65 -13.52 15.91 -5.32
CA TYR A 65 -12.16 15.76 -4.85
C TYR A 65 -11.11 16.37 -5.77
N ARG A 66 -10.10 17.01 -5.17
CA ARG A 66 -8.79 17.24 -5.76
C ARG A 66 -7.90 16.06 -5.41
N ILE A 67 -7.69 15.18 -6.36
CA ILE A 67 -7.07 13.85 -6.15
C ILE A 67 -5.58 13.94 -6.50
N VAL A 68 -4.71 13.64 -5.53
CA VAL A 68 -3.26 13.60 -5.70
C VAL A 68 -2.79 12.15 -5.62
N LEU A 69 -2.16 11.66 -6.68
CA LEU A 69 -1.47 10.38 -6.72
C LEU A 69 0.02 10.61 -6.94
N PHE A 70 0.86 9.75 -6.38
CA PHE A 70 2.29 9.76 -6.66
C PHE A 70 2.87 8.36 -6.58
N ASP A 71 3.91 8.12 -7.36
CA ASP A 71 4.70 6.90 -7.27
C ASP A 71 5.81 7.13 -6.23
N GLN A 72 5.86 6.31 -5.17
CA GLN A 72 6.87 6.40 -4.13
C GLN A 72 8.27 6.15 -4.71
N ARG A 73 9.32 6.41 -3.93
CA ARG A 73 10.71 6.28 -4.41
C ARG A 73 10.99 4.92 -5.03
N GLY A 74 11.61 4.92 -6.20
CA GLY A 74 12.11 3.73 -6.88
C GLY A 74 11.08 2.92 -7.67
N CYS A 75 9.79 3.24 -7.64
CA CYS A 75 8.76 2.46 -8.33
C CYS A 75 7.96 3.26 -9.35
N GLY A 76 7.19 2.57 -10.16
CA GLY A 76 6.35 3.15 -11.18
C GLY A 76 7.15 4.07 -12.12
N ARG A 77 6.73 5.33 -12.21
CA ARG A 77 7.35 6.38 -13.02
C ARG A 77 8.45 7.15 -12.28
N SER A 78 8.58 6.94 -10.95
CA SER A 78 9.62 7.59 -10.13
C SER A 78 11.02 7.06 -10.44
N ARG A 79 12.03 7.87 -10.21
CA ARG A 79 13.43 7.62 -10.59
C ARG A 79 14.39 7.84 -9.43
N PRO A 80 15.52 7.09 -9.36
CA PRO A 80 15.92 5.96 -10.21
C PRO A 80 15.06 4.71 -9.95
N HIS A 81 14.83 3.90 -11.00
CA HIS A 81 14.02 2.66 -10.90
C HIS A 81 14.68 1.63 -9.97
N ALA A 82 13.89 0.99 -9.13
CA ALA A 82 14.30 -0.03 -8.17
C ALA A 82 15.42 0.39 -7.20
N CYS A 83 15.61 1.71 -6.99
CA CYS A 83 16.65 2.27 -6.12
C CYS A 83 16.29 2.10 -4.64
N LEU A 84 17.27 1.66 -3.86
CA LEU A 84 17.13 1.42 -2.42
C LEU A 84 17.84 2.47 -1.54
N GLU A 85 18.75 3.27 -2.14
CA GLU A 85 19.42 4.36 -1.43
C GLU A 85 18.41 5.43 -1.02
N ASN A 86 18.56 5.99 0.18
CA ASN A 86 17.66 7.02 0.69
C ASN A 86 16.18 6.69 0.51
N ASN A 87 15.81 5.42 0.66
CA ASN A 87 14.47 4.90 0.46
C ASN A 87 14.01 4.16 1.73
N THR A 88 13.49 4.93 2.69
CA THR A 88 12.98 4.48 3.98
C THR A 88 11.61 5.08 4.26
N THR A 89 10.88 4.56 5.24
CA THR A 89 9.59 5.12 5.67
C THR A 89 9.67 6.63 5.94
N TRP A 90 10.75 7.08 6.59
CA TRP A 90 10.89 8.50 6.96
C TRP A 90 11.21 9.40 5.78
N HIS A 91 11.90 8.89 4.75
CA HIS A 91 12.04 9.61 3.49
C HIS A 91 10.68 9.77 2.79
N LEU A 92 9.84 8.71 2.79
CA LEU A 92 8.51 8.79 2.20
C LEU A 92 7.57 9.74 2.98
N VAL A 93 7.65 9.75 4.31
CA VAL A 93 6.90 10.72 5.15
C VAL A 93 7.31 12.16 4.79
N ALA A 94 8.61 12.42 4.62
CA ALA A 94 9.10 13.73 4.18
C ALA A 94 8.68 14.08 2.75
N ASP A 95 8.67 13.09 1.84
CA ASP A 95 8.23 13.30 0.45
C ASP A 95 6.73 13.65 0.37
N ILE A 96 5.90 13.05 1.24
CA ILE A 96 4.47 13.41 1.34
C ILE A 96 4.30 14.88 1.74
N GLU A 97 5.08 15.38 2.69
CA GLU A 97 5.05 16.81 3.06
C GLU A 97 5.54 17.72 1.92
N ARG A 98 6.65 17.36 1.26
CA ARG A 98 7.13 18.11 0.09
C ARG A 98 6.07 18.16 -1.02
N LEU A 99 5.38 17.04 -1.27
CA LEU A 99 4.31 16.96 -2.25
C LEU A 99 3.11 17.83 -1.84
N ARG A 100 2.71 17.80 -0.56
CA ARG A 100 1.65 18.66 -0.03
C ARG A 100 1.96 20.14 -0.26
N GLU A 101 3.18 20.57 0.05
CA GLU A 101 3.65 21.94 -0.18
C GLU A 101 3.70 22.30 -1.68
N GLN A 102 4.19 21.39 -2.53
CA GLN A 102 4.21 21.52 -3.99
C GLN A 102 2.82 21.71 -4.57
N CYS A 103 1.81 21.03 -4.02
CA CYS A 103 0.41 21.16 -4.40
C CYS A 103 -0.25 22.39 -3.78
N GLY A 104 0.40 23.11 -2.85
CA GLY A 104 -0.19 24.25 -2.14
C GLY A 104 -1.36 23.85 -1.25
N VAL A 105 -1.35 22.65 -0.70
CA VAL A 105 -2.40 22.10 0.17
C VAL A 105 -2.03 22.29 1.62
N GLU A 106 -2.91 22.84 2.45
CA GLU A 106 -2.67 23.00 3.89
C GLU A 106 -2.89 21.68 4.64
N LYS A 107 -4.03 21.04 4.38
CA LYS A 107 -4.44 19.75 4.96
C LYS A 107 -5.14 18.93 3.89
N TRP A 108 -5.05 17.64 3.96
CA TRP A 108 -5.73 16.72 3.06
C TRP A 108 -6.31 15.49 3.76
N ALA A 109 -7.25 14.83 3.11
CA ALA A 109 -7.61 13.47 3.43
C ALA A 109 -6.49 12.53 2.94
N VAL A 110 -6.22 11.45 3.66
CA VAL A 110 -5.20 10.47 3.31
C VAL A 110 -5.86 9.11 3.11
N PHE A 111 -5.66 8.55 1.92
CA PHE A 111 -6.09 7.20 1.60
C PHE A 111 -4.87 6.28 1.51
N GLY A 112 -4.87 5.18 2.27
CA GLY A 112 -3.78 4.22 2.26
C GLY A 112 -4.26 2.79 2.36
N GLY A 113 -3.73 1.91 1.50
CA GLY A 113 -4.04 0.48 1.54
C GLY A 113 -2.79 -0.39 1.60
N SER A 114 -2.84 -1.51 2.36
CA SER A 114 -1.67 -2.38 2.51
C SER A 114 -0.47 -1.62 3.12
N TRP A 115 0.70 -1.66 2.52
CA TRP A 115 1.80 -0.76 2.87
C TRP A 115 1.37 0.72 2.93
N GLY A 116 0.47 1.14 2.02
CA GLY A 116 -0.08 2.50 2.08
C GLY A 116 -0.80 2.81 3.40
N SER A 117 -1.37 1.82 4.09
CA SER A 117 -1.93 2.02 5.44
C SER A 117 -0.85 2.20 6.51
N THR A 118 0.26 1.48 6.40
CA THR A 118 1.47 1.69 7.23
C THR A 118 1.98 3.12 7.08
N LEU A 119 2.15 3.55 5.82
CA LEU A 119 2.66 4.87 5.50
C LEU A 119 1.69 5.99 5.92
N ALA A 120 0.37 5.77 5.75
CA ALA A 120 -0.67 6.70 6.21
C ALA A 120 -0.66 6.89 7.73
N LEU A 121 -0.53 5.79 8.48
CA LEU A 121 -0.41 5.85 9.94
C LEU A 121 0.88 6.53 10.37
N ALA A 122 2.02 6.20 9.76
CA ALA A 122 3.31 6.84 10.07
C ALA A 122 3.27 8.34 9.77
N TYR A 123 2.72 8.72 8.63
CA TYR A 123 2.55 10.12 8.25
C TYR A 123 1.61 10.88 9.19
N ALA A 124 0.42 10.35 9.44
CA ALA A 124 -0.56 10.99 10.32
C ALA A 124 -0.04 11.15 11.77
N GLN A 125 0.67 10.14 12.29
CA GLN A 125 1.27 10.20 13.63
C GLN A 125 2.44 11.21 13.72
N THR A 126 3.08 11.52 12.61
CA THR A 126 4.16 12.51 12.52
C THR A 126 3.61 13.91 12.26
N HIS A 127 2.59 14.04 11.41
CA HIS A 127 1.99 15.30 10.99
C HIS A 127 0.46 15.32 11.20
N PRO A 128 -0.05 15.14 12.43
CA PRO A 128 -1.49 15.02 12.68
C PRO A 128 -2.28 16.25 12.24
N ASP A 129 -1.68 17.43 12.31
CA ASP A 129 -2.30 18.69 11.90
C ASP A 129 -2.43 18.84 10.37
N ARG A 130 -1.85 17.94 9.57
CA ARG A 130 -1.91 17.91 8.10
C ARG A 130 -2.94 16.94 7.56
N VAL A 131 -3.54 16.13 8.42
CA VAL A 131 -4.50 15.09 8.05
C VAL A 131 -5.89 15.46 8.56
N GLN A 132 -6.85 15.57 7.65
CA GLN A 132 -8.25 15.90 8.01
C GLN A 132 -9.16 14.67 8.06
N ALA A 133 -8.82 13.57 7.38
CA ALA A 133 -9.48 12.28 7.47
C ALA A 133 -8.53 11.16 7.02
N LEU A 134 -8.77 9.94 7.50
CA LEU A 134 -8.05 8.73 7.10
C LEU A 134 -9.01 7.68 6.52
N MET A 135 -8.64 7.13 5.37
CA MET A 135 -9.32 5.99 4.75
C MET A 135 -8.29 4.87 4.59
N LEU A 136 -8.40 3.85 5.42
CA LEU A 136 -7.42 2.78 5.52
C LEU A 136 -8.02 1.45 5.06
N ARG A 137 -7.24 0.67 4.29
CA ARG A 137 -7.67 -0.64 3.80
C ARG A 137 -6.53 -1.66 3.90
N GLY A 138 -6.91 -2.93 4.27
CA GLY A 138 -5.92 -4.00 4.35
C GLY A 138 -4.78 -3.63 5.29
N ILE A 139 -5.11 -3.51 6.58
CA ILE A 139 -4.19 -2.92 7.58
C ILE A 139 -2.92 -3.73 7.72
N PHE A 140 -1.80 -3.05 7.52
CA PHE A 140 -0.46 -3.55 7.72
C PHE A 140 0.28 -2.63 8.69
N THR A 141 0.83 -3.17 9.76
CA THR A 141 1.57 -2.41 10.78
C THR A 141 3.05 -2.77 10.84
N LEU A 142 3.46 -3.66 9.93
CA LEU A 142 4.85 -4.08 9.72
C LEU A 142 5.50 -4.73 10.96
N ARG A 143 4.68 -5.35 11.82
CA ARG A 143 5.19 -6.15 12.94
C ARG A 143 5.84 -7.43 12.43
N ARG A 144 6.83 -7.92 13.17
CA ARG A 144 7.54 -9.14 12.80
C ARG A 144 6.60 -10.33 12.59
N ALA A 145 5.56 -10.46 13.40
CA ALA A 145 4.58 -11.55 13.28
C ALA A 145 3.81 -11.52 11.94
N GLU A 146 3.51 -10.33 11.40
CA GLU A 146 2.84 -10.17 10.12
C GLU A 146 3.74 -10.60 8.96
N LEU A 147 5.03 -10.23 9.02
CA LEU A 147 6.03 -10.64 8.02
C LEU A 147 6.27 -12.15 8.05
N LEU A 148 6.38 -12.75 9.24
CA LEU A 148 6.56 -14.20 9.39
C LEU A 148 5.33 -14.96 8.88
N TRP A 149 4.12 -14.48 9.16
CA TRP A 149 2.89 -15.06 8.64
C TRP A 149 2.91 -15.17 7.11
N TYR A 150 3.34 -14.13 6.43
CA TYR A 150 3.22 -14.06 4.98
C TYR A 150 4.42 -14.63 4.23
N TYR A 151 5.66 -14.45 4.76
CA TYR A 151 6.89 -14.79 4.06
C TYR A 151 7.70 -15.93 4.70
N GLN A 152 7.20 -16.55 5.78
CA GLN A 152 7.91 -17.67 6.39
C GLN A 152 7.00 -18.87 6.65
N GLU A 153 5.99 -18.73 7.49
CA GLU A 153 5.07 -19.81 7.82
C GLU A 153 3.72 -19.25 8.29
N GLY A 154 2.65 -19.56 7.57
CA GLY A 154 1.29 -19.11 7.83
C GLY A 154 0.45 -19.15 6.57
N ALA A 155 0.53 -18.14 5.70
CA ALA A 155 -0.17 -18.13 4.41
C ALA A 155 0.20 -19.31 3.50
N SER A 156 1.41 -19.87 3.66
CA SER A 156 1.86 -21.09 3.02
C SER A 156 0.97 -22.32 3.29
N TRP A 157 0.29 -22.37 4.42
CA TRP A 157 -0.65 -23.45 4.75
C TRP A 157 -1.95 -23.37 3.95
N ILE A 158 -2.30 -22.19 3.48
CA ILE A 158 -3.50 -21.94 2.69
C ILE A 158 -3.21 -22.11 1.18
N PHE A 159 -1.99 -21.74 0.74
CA PHE A 159 -1.56 -21.78 -0.66
C PHE A 159 -0.29 -22.63 -0.87
N PRO A 160 -0.29 -23.94 -0.51
CA PRO A 160 0.91 -24.77 -0.59
C PRO A 160 1.42 -24.96 -2.03
N ASP A 161 0.54 -24.89 -3.04
CA ASP A 161 0.86 -24.95 -4.46
C ASP A 161 1.63 -23.70 -4.94
N LYS A 162 1.22 -22.51 -4.51
CA LYS A 162 1.90 -21.24 -4.84
C LYS A 162 3.19 -21.07 -4.03
N TRP A 163 3.21 -21.60 -2.81
CA TRP A 163 4.38 -21.59 -1.94
C TRP A 163 5.55 -22.37 -2.53
N ALA A 164 5.28 -23.46 -3.23
CA ALA A 164 6.33 -24.24 -3.89
C ALA A 164 7.09 -23.39 -4.94
N ASP A 165 6.38 -22.55 -5.70
CA ASP A 165 7.00 -21.63 -6.65
C ASP A 165 7.79 -20.52 -5.96
N PHE A 166 7.27 -20.00 -4.84
CA PHE A 166 7.99 -19.02 -4.00
C PHE A 166 9.29 -19.61 -3.42
N LEU A 167 9.30 -20.87 -3.03
CA LEU A 167 10.52 -21.54 -2.54
C LEU A 167 11.52 -21.90 -3.64
N ALA A 168 11.11 -22.01 -4.89
CA ALA A 168 11.91 -22.57 -5.98
C ALA A 168 13.27 -21.86 -6.22
N PRO A 169 13.42 -20.53 -6.11
CA PRO A 169 14.73 -19.88 -6.24
C PRO A 169 15.62 -19.99 -5.01
N ILE A 170 15.13 -20.52 -3.87
CA ILE A 170 15.84 -20.54 -2.59
C ILE A 170 16.32 -21.95 -2.27
N PRO A 171 17.65 -22.18 -2.13
CA PRO A 171 18.19 -23.45 -1.68
C PRO A 171 17.66 -23.85 -0.30
N GLU A 172 17.45 -25.13 -0.08
CA GLU A 172 16.87 -25.66 1.16
C GLU A 172 17.61 -25.18 2.42
N ALA A 173 18.93 -25.14 2.36
CA ALA A 173 19.78 -24.69 3.48
C ALA A 173 19.58 -23.21 3.87
N GLU A 174 18.97 -22.38 3.00
CA GLU A 174 18.73 -20.96 3.24
C GLU A 174 17.26 -20.67 3.60
N ARG A 175 16.36 -21.66 3.62
CA ARG A 175 14.92 -21.48 3.86
C ARG A 175 14.53 -21.17 5.31
N GLY A 176 15.49 -21.17 6.22
CA GLY A 176 15.26 -20.78 7.62
C GLY A 176 14.93 -19.31 7.82
N ASP A 177 15.34 -18.43 6.89
CA ASP A 177 14.94 -17.01 6.83
C ASP A 177 14.79 -16.61 5.36
N LEU A 178 13.55 -16.73 4.85
CA LEU A 178 13.26 -16.49 3.45
C LEU A 178 13.43 -15.01 3.04
N MET A 179 13.14 -14.07 3.93
CA MET A 179 13.34 -12.64 3.63
C MET A 179 14.83 -12.34 3.44
N ALA A 180 15.71 -12.86 4.29
CA ALA A 180 17.16 -12.72 4.15
C ALA A 180 17.69 -13.46 2.90
N ALA A 181 17.17 -14.65 2.63
CA ALA A 181 17.55 -15.44 1.45
C ALA A 181 17.16 -14.73 0.14
N TYR A 182 15.98 -14.12 0.08
CA TYR A 182 15.55 -13.29 -1.03
C TYR A 182 16.38 -12.00 -1.14
N ARG A 183 16.69 -11.33 -0.02
CA ARG A 183 17.55 -10.14 0.00
C ARG A 183 18.86 -10.36 -0.71
N LYS A 184 19.52 -11.48 -0.42
CA LYS A 184 20.79 -11.86 -1.04
C LYS A 184 20.69 -11.91 -2.57
N ARG A 185 19.57 -12.44 -3.11
CA ARG A 185 19.35 -12.58 -4.55
C ARG A 185 18.91 -11.27 -5.19
N LEU A 186 17.95 -10.60 -4.60
CA LEU A 186 17.43 -9.32 -5.09
C LEU A 186 18.48 -8.19 -5.12
N THR A 187 19.58 -8.34 -4.39
CA THR A 187 20.70 -7.38 -4.35
C THR A 187 22.02 -7.95 -4.87
N SER A 188 21.98 -9.15 -5.48
CA SER A 188 23.18 -9.73 -6.10
C SER A 188 23.64 -8.93 -7.32
N GLY A 189 24.88 -9.13 -7.76
CA GLY A 189 25.37 -8.56 -9.02
C GLY A 189 24.89 -9.29 -10.28
N ASP A 190 24.21 -10.44 -10.13
CA ASP A 190 23.69 -11.25 -11.22
C ASP A 190 22.25 -10.84 -11.58
N VAL A 191 22.09 -10.21 -12.73
CA VAL A 191 20.78 -9.71 -13.22
C VAL A 191 19.79 -10.85 -13.42
N ALA A 192 20.22 -12.03 -13.90
CA ALA A 192 19.32 -13.16 -14.12
C ALA A 192 18.82 -13.73 -12.79
N GLU A 193 19.69 -13.83 -11.78
CA GLU A 193 19.30 -14.24 -10.43
C GLU A 193 18.33 -13.23 -9.80
N GLN A 194 18.62 -11.93 -9.93
CA GLN A 194 17.73 -10.87 -9.45
C GLN A 194 16.32 -10.99 -10.04
N HIS A 195 16.22 -11.11 -11.36
CA HIS A 195 14.92 -11.22 -12.04
C HIS A 195 14.16 -12.48 -11.64
N LYS A 196 14.85 -13.63 -11.58
CA LYS A 196 14.21 -14.87 -11.14
C LYS A 196 13.64 -14.76 -9.73
N ALA A 197 14.39 -14.20 -8.80
CA ALA A 197 13.95 -13.97 -7.43
C ALA A 197 12.81 -12.94 -7.37
N ALA A 198 12.92 -11.85 -8.13
CA ALA A 198 11.91 -10.80 -8.17
C ALA A 198 10.56 -11.30 -8.65
N VAL A 199 10.53 -12.06 -9.74
CA VAL A 199 9.28 -12.65 -10.27
C VAL A 199 8.66 -13.63 -9.28
N ALA A 200 9.47 -14.50 -8.64
CA ALA A 200 8.95 -15.46 -7.67
C ALA A 200 8.35 -14.77 -6.42
N TRP A 201 9.01 -13.71 -5.92
CA TRP A 201 8.50 -12.91 -4.81
C TRP A 201 7.21 -12.18 -5.20
N SER A 202 7.22 -11.46 -6.31
CA SER A 202 6.07 -10.69 -6.79
C SER A 202 4.85 -11.58 -7.07
N LEU A 203 5.05 -12.72 -7.72
CA LEU A 203 3.97 -13.67 -8.01
C LEU A 203 3.36 -14.31 -6.75
N TRP A 204 4.14 -14.51 -5.68
CA TRP A 204 3.59 -14.95 -4.40
C TRP A 204 2.46 -14.02 -3.95
N GLU A 205 2.68 -12.71 -4.01
CA GLU A 205 1.65 -11.74 -3.69
C GLU A 205 0.52 -11.74 -4.73
N GLY A 206 0.83 -11.57 -6.00
CA GLY A 206 -0.18 -11.51 -7.06
C GLY A 206 -1.18 -12.66 -7.05
N ARG A 207 -0.74 -13.84 -6.58
CA ARG A 207 -1.57 -15.05 -6.50
C ARG A 207 -2.34 -15.25 -5.21
N THR A 208 -2.10 -14.42 -4.19
CA THR A 208 -2.67 -14.60 -2.85
C THR A 208 -3.46 -13.36 -2.35
N LEU A 209 -3.46 -12.26 -3.12
CA LEU A 209 -4.15 -11.02 -2.76
C LEU A 209 -5.69 -11.10 -2.83
N THR A 210 -6.25 -12.00 -3.61
CA THR A 210 -7.69 -12.03 -3.86
C THR A 210 -8.34 -13.29 -3.30
N LEU A 211 -9.61 -13.17 -2.88
CA LEU A 211 -10.40 -14.33 -2.45
C LEU A 211 -10.60 -15.35 -3.58
N LEU A 212 -10.81 -14.86 -4.79
CA LEU A 212 -10.95 -15.68 -6.00
C LEU A 212 -9.80 -15.38 -6.96
N PRO A 213 -9.40 -16.35 -7.82
CA PRO A 213 -8.32 -16.15 -8.79
C PRO A 213 -8.51 -14.90 -9.65
N ALA A 214 -7.46 -14.10 -9.81
CA ALA A 214 -7.45 -12.85 -10.58
C ALA A 214 -6.26 -12.82 -11.57
N PRO A 215 -6.38 -13.44 -12.76
CA PRO A 215 -5.28 -13.57 -13.72
C PRO A 215 -4.64 -12.23 -14.14
N ALA A 216 -5.41 -11.15 -14.19
CA ALA A 216 -4.87 -9.83 -14.52
C ALA A 216 -3.88 -9.30 -13.47
N ILE A 217 -4.11 -9.60 -12.19
CA ILE A 217 -3.17 -9.25 -11.12
C ILE A 217 -1.91 -10.12 -11.24
N GLU A 218 -2.05 -11.42 -11.47
CA GLU A 218 -0.90 -12.31 -11.68
C GLU A 218 -0.04 -11.82 -12.84
N GLN A 219 -0.66 -11.48 -13.98
CA GLN A 219 0.05 -10.97 -15.15
C GLN A 219 0.85 -9.71 -14.86
N GLN A 220 0.30 -8.76 -14.10
CA GLN A 220 1.04 -7.55 -13.67
C GLN A 220 2.26 -7.92 -12.83
N HIS A 221 2.13 -8.88 -11.93
CA HIS A 221 3.21 -9.34 -11.05
C HIS A 221 4.29 -10.19 -11.76
N GLU A 222 4.02 -10.65 -12.98
CA GLU A 222 5.00 -11.32 -13.86
C GLU A 222 5.84 -10.34 -14.69
N GLU A 223 5.39 -9.11 -14.89
CA GLU A 223 6.13 -8.11 -15.67
C GLU A 223 7.48 -7.80 -15.02
N ALA A 224 8.55 -8.01 -15.78
CA ALA A 224 9.92 -8.03 -15.26
C ALA A 224 10.32 -6.73 -14.52
N ASP A 225 10.00 -5.57 -15.11
CA ASP A 225 10.34 -4.26 -14.54
C ASP A 225 9.51 -3.97 -13.28
N TYR A 226 8.22 -4.31 -13.30
CA TYR A 226 7.35 -4.21 -12.13
C TYR A 226 7.84 -5.12 -11.02
N ALA A 227 8.04 -6.41 -11.30
CA ALA A 227 8.48 -7.40 -10.34
C ALA A 227 9.82 -7.01 -9.68
N LEU A 228 10.76 -6.48 -10.47
CA LEU A 228 12.08 -6.06 -9.96
C LEU A 228 11.95 -4.92 -8.96
N ALA A 229 11.27 -3.84 -9.31
CA ALA A 229 11.10 -2.70 -8.42
C ALA A 229 10.30 -3.08 -7.18
N PHE A 230 9.15 -3.74 -7.37
CA PHE A 230 8.27 -4.20 -6.31
C PHE A 230 9.03 -5.05 -5.29
N SER A 231 9.62 -6.16 -5.72
CA SER A 231 10.27 -7.12 -4.83
C SER A 231 11.52 -6.57 -4.13
N ARG A 232 12.33 -5.78 -4.84
CA ARG A 232 13.54 -5.18 -4.25
C ARG A 232 13.20 -4.17 -3.17
N ILE A 233 12.25 -3.28 -3.43
CA ILE A 233 11.83 -2.24 -2.49
C ILE A 233 11.12 -2.88 -1.31
N GLU A 234 10.17 -3.76 -1.55
CA GLU A 234 9.41 -4.43 -0.50
C GLU A 234 10.29 -5.23 0.45
N ASN A 235 11.14 -6.11 -0.08
CA ASN A 235 12.10 -6.86 0.72
C ASN A 235 13.05 -5.93 1.49
N HIS A 236 13.48 -4.82 0.89
CA HIS A 236 14.31 -3.81 1.56
C HIS A 236 13.61 -3.25 2.81
N TYR A 237 12.35 -2.90 2.71
CA TYR A 237 11.59 -2.41 3.85
C TYR A 237 11.40 -3.50 4.91
N PHE A 238 11.11 -4.71 4.51
CA PHE A 238 10.77 -5.81 5.42
C PHE A 238 11.98 -6.31 6.22
N VAL A 239 13.14 -6.45 5.60
CA VAL A 239 14.37 -6.86 6.33
C VAL A 239 14.85 -5.79 7.30
N HIS A 240 14.48 -4.53 7.10
CA HIS A 240 14.80 -3.41 8.00
C HIS A 240 13.65 -3.03 8.94
N GLY A 241 12.56 -3.83 8.99
CA GLY A 241 11.39 -3.52 9.82
C GLY A 241 10.75 -2.17 9.51
N GLY A 242 10.88 -1.67 8.24
CA GLY A 242 10.39 -0.36 7.81
C GLY A 242 10.94 0.82 8.60
N TRP A 243 12.05 0.64 9.33
CA TRP A 243 12.61 1.64 10.26
C TRP A 243 11.59 2.09 11.32
N LEU A 244 10.65 1.21 11.67
CA LEU A 244 9.68 1.37 12.75
C LEU A 244 10.07 0.50 13.95
N GLU A 245 9.76 0.95 15.14
CA GLU A 245 9.82 0.09 16.32
C GLU A 245 8.69 -0.95 16.28
N GLU A 246 8.93 -2.15 16.85
CA GLU A 246 7.90 -3.20 16.91
C GLU A 246 6.61 -2.69 17.56
N GLY A 247 5.50 -2.75 16.82
CA GLY A 247 4.18 -2.27 17.27
C GLY A 247 4.03 -0.75 17.42
N GLN A 248 4.97 0.06 16.92
CA GLN A 248 4.97 1.51 17.04
C GLN A 248 3.65 2.16 16.59
N LEU A 249 3.12 1.74 15.43
CA LEU A 249 1.94 2.36 14.83
C LEU A 249 0.67 2.16 15.67
N ILE A 250 0.54 1.01 16.32
CA ILE A 250 -0.59 0.74 17.23
C ILE A 250 -0.40 1.50 18.54
N ARG A 251 0.81 1.50 19.13
CA ARG A 251 1.08 2.22 20.38
C ARG A 251 0.88 3.72 20.28
N ASN A 252 1.09 4.30 19.11
CA ASN A 252 1.02 5.74 18.89
C ASN A 252 -0.36 6.23 18.39
N VAL A 253 -1.39 5.40 18.42
CA VAL A 253 -2.75 5.75 17.98
C VAL A 253 -3.28 7.00 18.71
N ASP A 254 -2.93 7.22 19.95
CA ASP A 254 -3.37 8.37 20.75
C ASP A 254 -3.06 9.73 20.09
N ARG A 255 -2.04 9.78 19.22
CA ARG A 255 -1.68 11.01 18.49
C ARG A 255 -2.71 11.40 17.43
N ILE A 256 -3.50 10.43 16.95
CA ILE A 256 -4.40 10.57 15.79
C ILE A 256 -5.86 10.21 16.09
N ARG A 257 -6.24 9.94 17.35
CA ARG A 257 -7.62 9.57 17.74
C ARG A 257 -8.68 10.57 17.31
N HIS A 258 -8.30 11.85 17.24
CA HIS A 258 -9.19 12.94 16.87
C HIS A 258 -9.44 13.03 15.34
N ILE A 259 -8.69 12.28 14.53
CA ILE A 259 -8.84 12.31 13.07
C ILE A 259 -9.98 11.36 12.67
N PRO A 260 -11.02 11.84 11.98
CA PRO A 260 -12.08 10.98 11.44
C PRO A 260 -11.48 9.87 10.55
N THR A 261 -11.76 8.61 10.88
CA THR A 261 -11.08 7.47 10.25
C THR A 261 -12.06 6.35 9.92
N VAL A 262 -11.91 5.78 8.73
CA VAL A 262 -12.57 4.54 8.30
C VAL A 262 -11.50 3.49 8.00
N ILE A 263 -11.69 2.30 8.54
CA ILE A 263 -10.86 1.11 8.30
C ILE A 263 -11.72 0.07 7.58
N VAL A 264 -11.26 -0.41 6.42
CA VAL A 264 -11.91 -1.48 5.65
C VAL A 264 -10.98 -2.68 5.54
N GLN A 265 -11.42 -3.85 5.97
CA GLN A 265 -10.63 -5.06 6.02
C GLN A 265 -11.39 -6.26 5.45
N GLY A 266 -10.75 -7.03 4.58
CA GLY A 266 -11.28 -8.32 4.13
C GLY A 266 -11.07 -9.41 5.20
N ARG A 267 -12.08 -10.25 5.42
CA ARG A 267 -12.00 -11.35 6.39
C ARG A 267 -10.92 -12.37 6.03
N TYR A 268 -10.77 -12.64 4.74
CA TYR A 268 -9.84 -13.63 4.19
C TYR A 268 -8.60 -12.98 3.58
N ASP A 269 -8.21 -11.83 4.10
CA ASP A 269 -6.97 -11.17 3.71
C ASP A 269 -5.76 -12.00 4.17
N MET A 270 -5.03 -12.54 3.18
CA MET A 270 -3.87 -13.40 3.45
C MET A 270 -2.57 -12.60 3.56
N ALA A 271 -2.48 -11.47 2.86
CA ALA A 271 -1.29 -10.61 2.89
C ALA A 271 -1.18 -9.86 4.21
N THR A 272 -2.29 -9.25 4.63
CA THR A 272 -2.39 -8.50 5.89
C THR A 272 -3.56 -9.06 6.72
N PRO A 273 -3.29 -10.08 7.55
CA PRO A 273 -4.35 -10.83 8.23
C PRO A 273 -5.27 -9.94 9.06
N VAL A 274 -6.56 -10.28 9.06
CA VAL A 274 -7.60 -9.56 9.81
C VAL A 274 -7.24 -9.30 11.29
N ARG A 275 -6.38 -10.12 11.87
CA ARG A 275 -5.89 -9.94 13.25
C ARG A 275 -5.20 -8.59 13.44
N THR A 276 -4.41 -8.14 12.46
CA THR A 276 -3.74 -6.84 12.53
C THR A 276 -4.74 -5.69 12.55
N ALA A 277 -5.75 -5.74 11.67
CA ALA A 277 -6.80 -4.73 11.63
C ALA A 277 -7.65 -4.72 12.91
N TRP A 278 -7.88 -5.91 13.49
CA TRP A 278 -8.58 -6.04 14.76
C TRP A 278 -7.78 -5.42 15.91
N ASP A 279 -6.48 -5.69 16.01
CA ASP A 279 -5.60 -5.09 17.02
C ASP A 279 -5.56 -3.56 16.92
N LEU A 280 -5.61 -3.02 15.70
CA LEU A 280 -5.68 -1.57 15.47
C LEU A 280 -7.06 -1.02 15.89
N HIS A 281 -8.14 -1.71 15.57
CA HIS A 281 -9.50 -1.34 15.97
C HIS A 281 -9.65 -1.33 17.51
N ASP A 282 -9.17 -2.36 18.18
CA ASP A 282 -9.19 -2.44 19.65
C ASP A 282 -8.43 -1.26 20.30
N ALA A 283 -7.32 -0.85 19.69
CA ALA A 283 -6.54 0.31 20.15
C ALA A 283 -7.18 1.65 19.76
N TRP A 284 -8.03 1.67 18.73
CA TRP A 284 -8.65 2.88 18.16
C TRP A 284 -10.16 2.72 17.95
N PRO A 285 -10.95 2.62 19.02
CA PRO A 285 -12.39 2.38 18.95
C PRO A 285 -13.17 3.55 18.32
N GLU A 286 -12.58 4.75 18.19
CA GLU A 286 -13.19 5.89 17.52
C GLU A 286 -13.16 5.75 15.99
N ALA A 287 -12.26 4.93 15.43
CA ALA A 287 -12.24 4.65 14.01
C ALA A 287 -13.38 3.70 13.63
N GLU A 288 -14.11 4.07 12.59
CA GLU A 288 -15.15 3.21 12.02
C GLU A 288 -14.52 1.98 11.37
N PHE A 289 -14.95 0.78 11.73
CA PHE A 289 -14.37 -0.47 11.26
C PHE A 289 -15.38 -1.30 10.44
N HIS A 290 -15.01 -1.58 9.18
CA HIS A 290 -15.78 -2.42 8.27
C HIS A 290 -15.03 -3.71 7.98
N LEU A 291 -15.51 -4.81 8.51
CA LEU A 291 -15.04 -6.15 8.19
C LEU A 291 -15.90 -6.75 7.07
N ILE A 292 -15.29 -7.04 5.94
CA ILE A 292 -15.96 -7.55 4.74
C ILE A 292 -15.83 -9.07 4.70
N ASP A 293 -16.91 -9.79 5.00
CA ASP A 293 -16.90 -11.23 5.19
C ASP A 293 -16.50 -12.06 3.96
N ALA A 294 -16.80 -11.59 2.75
CA ALA A 294 -16.51 -12.30 1.51
C ALA A 294 -15.48 -11.56 0.67
N ALA A 295 -14.32 -11.23 1.27
CA ALA A 295 -13.24 -10.54 0.59
C ALA A 295 -11.86 -10.95 1.14
N GLY A 296 -10.86 -10.90 0.26
CA GLY A 296 -9.43 -10.98 0.56
C GLY A 296 -8.80 -9.59 0.73
N HIS A 297 -7.62 -9.41 0.13
CA HIS A 297 -6.82 -8.18 0.26
C HIS A 297 -7.15 -7.13 -0.80
N ALA A 298 -7.53 -7.53 -2.02
CA ALA A 298 -7.48 -6.63 -3.17
C ALA A 298 -8.50 -5.48 -3.08
N LEU A 299 -8.05 -4.28 -3.44
CA LEU A 299 -8.78 -3.01 -3.40
C LEU A 299 -10.12 -3.06 -4.16
N PHE A 300 -10.13 -3.73 -5.31
CA PHE A 300 -11.28 -3.77 -6.21
C PHE A 300 -12.20 -4.99 -5.99
N GLU A 301 -12.02 -5.76 -4.93
CA GLU A 301 -13.02 -6.76 -4.55
C GLU A 301 -14.35 -6.05 -4.20
N PRO A 302 -15.50 -6.55 -4.69
CA PRO A 302 -16.75 -5.79 -4.70
C PRO A 302 -17.18 -5.21 -3.34
N GLY A 303 -17.02 -5.97 -2.26
CA GLY A 303 -17.37 -5.52 -0.91
C GLY A 303 -16.40 -4.47 -0.38
N ILE A 304 -15.10 -4.66 -0.60
CA ILE A 304 -14.04 -3.71 -0.23
C ILE A 304 -14.27 -2.38 -0.96
N LEU A 305 -14.37 -2.44 -2.30
CA LEU A 305 -14.59 -1.25 -3.13
C LEU A 305 -15.85 -0.48 -2.70
N THR A 306 -16.97 -1.19 -2.46
CA THR A 306 -18.22 -0.55 -2.05
C THR A 306 -18.07 0.18 -0.73
N ALA A 307 -17.44 -0.42 0.28
CA ALA A 307 -17.20 0.21 1.57
C ALA A 307 -16.31 1.46 1.44
N LEU A 308 -15.24 1.36 0.64
CA LEU A 308 -14.33 2.47 0.39
C LEU A 308 -15.01 3.63 -0.35
N LEU A 309 -15.79 3.36 -1.41
CA LEU A 309 -16.53 4.39 -2.13
C LEU A 309 -17.57 5.10 -1.23
N ASN A 310 -18.22 4.38 -0.32
CA ASN A 310 -19.13 4.99 0.64
C ASN A 310 -18.38 5.89 1.62
N ALA A 311 -17.19 5.49 2.08
CA ALA A 311 -16.34 6.30 2.95
C ALA A 311 -15.84 7.57 2.23
N THR A 312 -15.34 7.44 0.98
CA THR A 312 -14.88 8.59 0.20
C THR A 312 -16.01 9.56 -0.08
N ASP A 313 -17.19 9.10 -0.50
CA ASP A 313 -18.36 9.97 -0.73
C ASP A 313 -18.84 10.70 0.54
N ARG A 314 -18.75 10.04 1.70
CA ARG A 314 -19.09 10.66 2.98
C ARG A 314 -18.11 11.75 3.33
N PHE A 315 -16.81 11.46 3.31
CA PHE A 315 -15.79 12.46 3.64
C PHE A 315 -15.76 13.63 2.67
N ALA A 316 -16.08 13.42 1.39
CA ALA A 316 -16.23 14.52 0.45
C ALA A 316 -17.27 15.57 0.92
N ARG A 317 -18.38 15.10 1.51
CA ARG A 317 -19.46 15.97 2.03
C ARG A 317 -19.17 16.58 3.39
N GLU A 318 -18.43 15.89 4.23
CA GLU A 318 -18.09 16.35 5.59
C GLU A 318 -16.93 17.35 5.61
N LEU A 319 -16.07 17.32 4.58
CA LEU A 319 -14.85 18.14 4.49
C LEU A 319 -14.97 19.31 3.49
N ALA A 320 -16.09 19.39 2.72
CA ALA A 320 -16.36 20.43 1.72
C ALA A 320 -16.58 21.84 2.32
#